data_a8cde8ad49ef9a136a9aa1ce3c01fff4
#
_entry.id   a8cde8ad49ef9a136a9aa1ce3c01fff4
#
_cell.length_a   1.000
_cell.length_b   1.000
_cell.length_c   1.000
_cell.angle_alpha   90.00
_cell.angle_beta   90.00
_cell.angle_gamma   90.00
#
_symmetry.space_group_name_H-M   'P 1'
#
loop_
_entity.id
_entity.type
_entity.pdbx_description
1 polymer ?
#
loop_
_entity_poly.entity_id
_entity_poly.type
_entity_poly.pdbx_seq_one_letter_code
_entity_poly.pdbx_strand_id
1 'polypeptide(L)'
;ENVMMPSYHTISSKGVINFGEAKKRTNHQIDAMRIKTPSCNTQIKNLSGGNQQKVILGRWMEKNVDILILDEPTRGIDVRAKGEIYRLIREMADNGVTVIVISSEMDELISVSDRIMVMHEGLVKGFMEPSEDMVGEEILKVALK
;
A
#
# COMPACT_ATOMS: atom_id res chain seq x y z
N GLU A 1 5.71 -14.54 -10.19
CA GLU A 1 5.35 -15.37 -9.03
C GLU A 1 4.93 -14.53 -7.81
N ASN A 2 5.68 -13.49 -7.45
CA ASN A 2 5.51 -12.71 -6.22
C ASN A 2 4.12 -12.08 -6.09
N VAL A 3 3.59 -11.48 -7.15
CA VAL A 3 2.26 -10.86 -7.20
C VAL A 3 1.17 -11.89 -6.97
N MET A 4 1.30 -13.08 -7.57
CA MET A 4 0.26 -14.11 -7.55
C MET A 4 0.26 -15.01 -6.31
N MET A 5 1.29 -14.88 -5.44
CA MET A 5 1.48 -15.80 -4.31
C MET A 5 0.23 -16.01 -3.44
N PRO A 6 -0.51 -14.97 -3.03
CA PRO A 6 -1.72 -15.16 -2.19
C PRO A 6 -2.91 -15.73 -2.97
N SER A 7 -2.88 -15.70 -4.31
CA SER A 7 -4.00 -16.02 -5.19
C SER A 7 -3.80 -17.28 -6.01
N TYR A 8 -2.73 -18.06 -5.78
CA TYR A 8 -2.49 -19.29 -6.54
C TYR A 8 -3.64 -20.30 -6.47
N HIS A 9 -4.35 -20.35 -5.35
CA HIS A 9 -5.52 -21.23 -5.20
C HIS A 9 -6.64 -20.91 -6.20
N THR A 10 -6.76 -19.64 -6.66
CA THR A 10 -7.80 -19.22 -7.62
C THR A 10 -7.47 -19.60 -9.07
N ILE A 11 -6.21 -19.88 -9.36
CA ILE A 11 -5.72 -20.24 -10.70
C ILE A 11 -5.15 -21.67 -10.75
N SER A 12 -5.37 -22.46 -9.70
CA SER A 12 -4.95 -23.86 -9.63
C SER A 12 -6.14 -24.77 -9.82
N SER A 13 -5.95 -25.84 -10.60
CA SER A 13 -6.93 -26.92 -10.75
C SER A 13 -6.22 -28.25 -10.58
N LYS A 14 -6.76 -29.13 -9.71
CA LYS A 14 -6.19 -30.46 -9.40
C LYS A 14 -4.69 -30.42 -9.05
N GLY A 15 -4.26 -29.35 -8.33
CA GLY A 15 -2.86 -29.18 -7.92
C GLY A 15 -1.93 -28.61 -9.01
N VAL A 16 -2.44 -28.28 -10.18
CA VAL A 16 -1.65 -27.69 -11.28
C VAL A 16 -1.98 -26.20 -11.41
N ILE A 17 -0.94 -25.35 -11.40
CA ILE A 17 -1.10 -23.91 -11.56
C ILE A 17 -1.20 -23.55 -13.04
N ASN A 18 -2.17 -22.71 -13.39
CA ASN A 18 -2.27 -22.12 -14.72
C ASN A 18 -1.30 -20.92 -14.85
N PHE A 19 -0.09 -21.17 -15.33
CA PHE A 19 0.93 -20.11 -15.50
C PHE A 19 0.56 -19.06 -16.55
N GLY A 20 -0.26 -19.41 -17.54
CA GLY A 20 -0.77 -18.45 -18.53
C GLY A 20 -1.67 -17.40 -17.86
N GLU A 21 -2.60 -17.85 -17.06
CA GLU A 21 -3.48 -16.95 -16.28
C GLU A 21 -2.69 -16.17 -15.24
N ALA A 22 -1.73 -16.80 -14.53
CA ALA A 22 -0.84 -16.11 -13.61
C ALA A 22 -0.11 -14.94 -14.26
N LYS A 23 0.43 -15.16 -15.46
CA LYS A 23 1.14 -14.13 -16.23
C LYS A 23 0.22 -12.99 -16.63
N LYS A 24 -0.98 -13.29 -17.12
CA LYS A 24 -2.00 -12.29 -17.50
C LYS A 24 -2.36 -11.39 -16.31
N ARG A 25 -2.70 -11.99 -15.18
CA ARG A 25 -3.08 -11.27 -13.96
C ARG A 25 -1.90 -10.48 -13.38
N THR A 26 -0.67 -11.02 -13.44
CA THR A 26 0.53 -10.29 -13.04
C THR A 26 0.75 -9.04 -13.90
N ASN A 27 0.60 -9.14 -15.23
CA ASN A 27 0.73 -7.97 -16.11
C ASN A 27 -0.34 -6.92 -15.80
N HIS A 28 -1.59 -7.33 -15.54
CA HIS A 28 -2.65 -6.43 -15.11
C HIS A 28 -2.25 -5.65 -13.84
N GLN A 29 -1.67 -6.32 -12.84
CA GLN A 29 -1.21 -5.64 -11.63
C GLN A 29 0.00 -4.73 -11.88
N ILE A 30 0.90 -5.09 -12.80
CA ILE A 30 2.02 -4.21 -13.20
C ILE A 30 1.47 -2.90 -13.75
N ASP A 31 0.47 -2.96 -14.61
CA ASP A 31 -0.15 -1.78 -15.22
C ASP A 31 -0.96 -0.98 -14.18
N ALA A 32 -1.82 -1.63 -13.39
CA ALA A 32 -2.65 -1.01 -12.38
C ALA A 32 -1.82 -0.28 -11.30
N MET A 33 -0.75 -0.90 -10.83
CA MET A 33 0.16 -0.31 -9.83
C MET A 33 1.24 0.58 -10.47
N ARG A 34 1.25 0.76 -11.79
CA ARG A 34 2.28 1.54 -12.51
C ARG A 34 3.70 1.12 -12.14
N ILE A 35 3.94 -0.21 -12.08
CA ILE A 35 5.24 -0.79 -11.71
C ILE A 35 6.20 -0.65 -12.91
N LYS A 36 7.31 0.05 -12.70
CA LYS A 36 8.37 0.17 -13.72
C LYS A 36 9.24 -1.07 -13.72
N THR A 37 8.99 -1.96 -14.65
CA THR A 37 9.74 -3.22 -14.82
C THR A 37 9.88 -3.58 -16.31
N PRO A 38 11.01 -4.18 -16.73
CA PRO A 38 11.17 -4.67 -18.10
C PRO A 38 10.21 -5.81 -18.47
N SER A 39 9.84 -6.65 -17.50
CA SER A 39 8.91 -7.78 -17.70
C SER A 39 8.35 -8.30 -16.38
N CYS A 40 7.25 -9.07 -16.47
CA CYS A 40 6.67 -9.77 -15.31
C CYS A 40 7.60 -10.86 -14.71
N ASN A 41 8.67 -11.25 -15.42
CA ASN A 41 9.65 -12.23 -14.96
C ASN A 41 10.83 -11.59 -14.22
N THR A 42 10.89 -10.25 -14.15
CA THR A 42 11.95 -9.53 -13.43
C THR A 42 11.91 -9.90 -11.96
N GLN A 43 13.05 -10.23 -11.37
CA GLN A 43 13.16 -10.50 -9.95
C GLN A 43 12.92 -9.22 -9.17
N ILE A 44 12.11 -9.27 -8.11
CA ILE A 44 11.72 -8.09 -7.32
C ILE A 44 12.93 -7.35 -6.73
N LYS A 45 13.98 -8.06 -6.35
CA LYS A 45 15.22 -7.47 -5.82
C LYS A 45 15.94 -6.54 -6.81
N ASN A 46 15.65 -6.65 -8.11
CA ASN A 46 16.23 -5.82 -9.16
C ASN A 46 15.39 -4.56 -9.45
N LEU A 47 14.28 -4.38 -8.73
CA LEU A 47 13.45 -3.18 -8.82
C LEU A 47 13.89 -2.14 -7.78
N SER A 48 13.63 -0.86 -8.05
CA SER A 48 13.78 0.18 -7.03
C SER A 48 12.84 -0.05 -5.84
N GLY A 49 13.17 0.48 -4.66
CA GLY A 49 12.36 0.32 -3.44
C GLY A 49 10.88 0.68 -3.65
N GLY A 50 10.60 1.80 -4.31
CA GLY A 50 9.22 2.21 -4.63
C GLY A 50 8.50 1.21 -5.56
N ASN A 51 9.18 0.60 -6.53
CA ASN A 51 8.57 -0.43 -7.37
C ASN A 51 8.40 -1.76 -6.61
N GLN A 52 9.29 -2.10 -5.68
CA GLN A 52 9.10 -3.26 -4.79
C GLN A 52 7.86 -3.08 -3.92
N GLN A 53 7.66 -1.88 -3.36
CA GLN A 53 6.47 -1.57 -2.56
C GLN A 53 5.18 -1.65 -3.38
N LYS A 54 5.19 -1.14 -4.62
CA LYS A 54 4.06 -1.30 -5.55
C LYS A 54 3.74 -2.75 -5.88
N VAL A 55 4.75 -3.63 -5.96
CA VAL A 55 4.54 -5.09 -6.11
C VAL A 55 3.84 -5.66 -4.87
N ILE A 56 4.18 -5.19 -3.67
CA ILE A 56 3.52 -5.63 -2.43
C ILE A 56 2.05 -5.19 -2.42
N LEU A 57 1.76 -3.95 -2.77
CA LEU A 57 0.38 -3.45 -2.88
C LEU A 57 -0.42 -4.25 -3.92
N GLY A 58 0.13 -4.42 -5.14
CA GLY A 58 -0.50 -5.19 -6.21
C GLY A 58 -0.78 -6.65 -5.85
N ARG A 59 0.06 -7.25 -5.01
CA ARG A 59 -0.15 -8.61 -4.47
C ARG A 59 -1.44 -8.73 -3.67
N TRP A 60 -1.73 -7.76 -2.82
CA TRP A 60 -2.93 -7.77 -1.98
C TRP A 60 -4.16 -7.35 -2.76
N MET A 61 -4.03 -6.41 -3.68
CA MET A 61 -5.12 -6.02 -4.59
C MET A 61 -5.52 -7.17 -5.52
N GLU A 62 -4.57 -8.01 -5.92
CA GLU A 62 -4.85 -9.23 -6.69
C GLU A 62 -5.78 -10.21 -5.94
N LYS A 63 -5.79 -10.16 -4.63
CA LYS A 63 -6.66 -10.98 -3.76
C LYS A 63 -8.05 -10.38 -3.55
N ASN A 64 -8.32 -9.15 -4.01
CA ASN A 64 -9.57 -8.41 -3.77
C ASN A 64 -9.91 -8.34 -2.28
N VAL A 65 -9.02 -7.72 -1.49
CA VAL A 65 -9.22 -7.53 -0.05
C VAL A 65 -10.20 -6.40 0.22
N ASP A 66 -11.06 -6.55 1.21
CA ASP A 66 -11.97 -5.49 1.67
C ASP A 66 -11.26 -4.51 2.61
N ILE A 67 -10.29 -5.01 3.38
CA ILE A 67 -9.50 -4.25 4.35
C ILE A 67 -8.02 -4.49 4.09
N LEU A 68 -7.23 -3.42 3.97
CA LEU A 68 -5.80 -3.44 3.79
C LEU A 68 -5.12 -2.68 4.94
N ILE A 69 -4.22 -3.35 5.65
CA ILE A 69 -3.41 -2.73 6.72
C ILE A 69 -1.99 -2.56 6.20
N LEU A 70 -1.49 -1.34 6.25
CA LEU A 70 -0.16 -0.94 5.80
C LEU A 70 0.63 -0.39 6.99
N ASP A 71 1.73 -1.06 7.32
CA ASP A 71 2.63 -0.65 8.39
C ASP A 71 3.90 -0.06 7.78
N GLU A 72 4.14 1.24 8.03
CA GLU A 72 5.25 2.02 7.49
C GLU A 72 5.43 1.85 5.95
N PRO A 73 4.38 2.08 5.13
CA PRO A 73 4.37 1.67 3.72
C PRO A 73 5.40 2.40 2.86
N THR A 74 5.92 3.54 3.28
CA THR A 74 6.91 4.29 2.50
C THR A 74 8.26 4.46 3.20
N ARG A 75 8.51 3.70 4.26
CA ARG A 75 9.77 3.76 4.98
C ARG A 75 10.95 3.38 4.10
N GLY A 76 11.96 4.25 4.05
CA GLY A 76 13.16 4.04 3.24
C GLY A 76 12.97 4.22 1.73
N ILE A 77 11.85 4.82 1.31
CA ILE A 77 11.55 5.11 -0.09
C ILE A 77 11.87 6.58 -0.37
N ASP A 78 12.34 6.88 -1.59
CA ASP A 78 12.61 8.24 -2.01
C ASP A 78 11.32 9.07 -2.12
N VAL A 79 11.44 10.40 -1.93
CA VAL A 79 10.32 11.35 -1.84
C VAL A 79 9.40 11.30 -3.07
N ARG A 80 9.98 11.11 -4.27
CA ARG A 80 9.19 11.05 -5.50
C ARG A 80 8.32 9.78 -5.55
N ALA A 81 8.90 8.64 -5.16
CA ALA A 81 8.18 7.38 -5.13
C ALA A 81 7.11 7.34 -4.03
N LYS A 82 7.32 8.04 -2.88
CA LYS A 82 6.29 8.20 -1.83
C LYS A 82 5.01 8.79 -2.40
N GLY A 83 5.09 9.91 -3.13
CA GLY A 83 3.90 10.53 -3.73
C GLY A 83 3.16 9.62 -4.72
N GLU A 84 3.86 8.71 -5.41
CA GLU A 84 3.21 7.72 -6.27
C GLU A 84 2.47 6.65 -5.44
N ILE A 85 3.03 6.24 -4.29
CA ILE A 85 2.41 5.28 -3.37
C ILE A 85 1.20 5.90 -2.67
N TYR A 86 1.26 7.16 -2.22
CA TYR A 86 0.13 7.86 -1.61
C TYR A 86 -1.06 7.91 -2.56
N ARG A 87 -0.83 8.24 -3.83
CA ARG A 87 -1.91 8.20 -4.84
C ARG A 87 -2.51 6.82 -5.01
N LEU A 88 -1.71 5.75 -5.03
CA LEU A 88 -2.22 4.39 -5.10
C LEU A 88 -3.06 4.03 -3.88
N ILE A 89 -2.65 4.42 -2.67
CA ILE A 89 -3.42 4.21 -1.43
C ILE A 89 -4.77 4.93 -1.51
N ARG A 90 -4.79 6.18 -1.95
CA ARG A 90 -6.04 6.93 -2.16
C ARG A 90 -6.93 6.28 -3.21
N GLU A 91 -6.37 5.90 -4.38
CA GLU A 91 -7.11 5.20 -5.44
C GLU A 91 -7.73 3.88 -4.93
N MET A 92 -7.05 3.13 -4.06
CA MET A 92 -7.60 1.92 -3.44
C MET A 92 -8.79 2.23 -2.54
N ALA A 93 -8.69 3.27 -1.70
CA ALA A 93 -9.79 3.72 -0.84
C ALA A 93 -10.98 4.20 -1.65
N ASP A 94 -10.77 4.99 -2.70
CA ASP A 94 -11.82 5.47 -3.61
C ASP A 94 -12.54 4.32 -4.34
N ASN A 95 -11.85 3.20 -4.55
CA ASN A 95 -12.41 1.97 -5.11
C ASN A 95 -13.06 1.04 -4.05
N GLY A 96 -13.26 1.52 -2.82
CA GLY A 96 -14.01 0.83 -1.78
C GLY A 96 -13.19 -0.06 -0.86
N VAL A 97 -11.86 -0.06 -0.94
CA VAL A 97 -11.01 -0.77 0.02
C VAL A 97 -10.87 0.07 1.29
N THR A 98 -11.17 -0.48 2.44
CA THR A 98 -10.85 0.17 3.72
C THR A 98 -9.35 0.07 3.98
N VAL A 99 -8.63 1.20 3.98
CA VAL A 99 -7.18 1.22 4.20
C VAL A 99 -6.85 1.75 5.58
N ILE A 100 -6.07 1.00 6.34
CA ILE A 100 -5.51 1.40 7.63
C ILE A 100 -4.00 1.60 7.42
N VAL A 101 -3.53 2.84 7.57
CA VAL A 101 -2.10 3.18 7.47
C VAL A 101 -1.55 3.42 8.86
N ILE A 102 -0.48 2.74 9.21
CA ILE A 102 0.30 2.97 10.42
C ILE A 102 1.60 3.62 9.97
N SER A 103 1.90 4.81 10.47
CA SER A 103 3.10 5.54 10.08
C SER A 103 3.60 6.43 11.21
N SER A 104 4.91 6.60 11.29
CA SER A 104 5.58 7.59 12.11
C SER A 104 5.82 8.92 11.37
N GLU A 105 5.56 8.95 10.06
CA GLU A 105 5.72 10.15 9.23
C GLU A 105 4.41 10.93 9.18
N MET A 106 4.37 12.11 9.79
CA MET A 106 3.16 12.95 9.86
C MET A 106 2.65 13.36 8.48
N ASP A 107 3.55 13.73 7.57
CA ASP A 107 3.20 14.12 6.20
C ASP A 107 2.53 12.99 5.42
N GLU A 108 2.93 11.73 5.67
CA GLU A 108 2.27 10.56 5.11
C GLU A 108 0.82 10.48 5.60
N LEU A 109 0.63 10.53 6.93
CA LEU A 109 -0.70 10.44 7.54
C LEU A 109 -1.63 11.54 7.03
N ILE A 110 -1.16 12.79 6.98
CA ILE A 110 -1.95 13.93 6.50
C ILE A 110 -2.33 13.74 5.01
N SER A 111 -1.39 13.22 4.21
CA SER A 111 -1.60 13.07 2.75
C SER A 111 -2.57 11.95 2.36
N VAL A 112 -2.66 10.87 3.15
CA VAL A 112 -3.40 9.67 2.74
C VAL A 112 -4.66 9.39 3.53
N SER A 113 -4.86 10.02 4.71
CA SER A 113 -5.94 9.68 5.62
C SER A 113 -7.16 10.59 5.48
N ASP A 114 -8.35 10.03 5.72
CA ASP A 114 -9.58 10.78 5.95
C ASP A 114 -9.78 11.04 7.47
N ARG A 115 -9.17 10.19 8.30
CA ARG A 115 -9.18 10.33 9.76
C ARG A 115 -7.91 9.75 10.37
N ILE A 116 -7.31 10.45 11.30
CA ILE A 116 -6.09 10.06 12.01
C ILE A 116 -6.47 9.67 13.44
N MET A 117 -6.07 8.47 13.85
CA MET A 117 -6.11 8.03 15.25
C MET A 117 -4.73 8.20 15.86
N VAL A 118 -4.62 9.02 16.87
CA VAL A 118 -3.36 9.27 17.57
C VAL A 118 -3.21 8.32 18.74
N MET A 119 -2.10 7.59 18.78
CA MET A 119 -1.78 6.65 19.86
C MET A 119 -0.47 7.05 20.54
N HIS A 120 -0.41 6.89 21.87
CA HIS A 120 0.79 7.06 22.66
C HIS A 120 0.78 6.07 23.82
N GLU A 121 1.89 5.37 24.05
CA GLU A 121 2.06 4.35 25.10
C GLU A 121 0.93 3.29 25.11
N GLY A 122 0.50 2.84 23.94
CA GLY A 122 -0.55 1.82 23.80
C GLY A 122 -1.99 2.33 24.02
N LEU A 123 -2.18 3.64 24.27
CA LEU A 123 -3.48 4.25 24.49
C LEU A 123 -3.88 5.16 23.32
N VAL A 124 -5.17 5.15 22.99
CA VAL A 124 -5.72 6.12 22.03
C VAL A 124 -5.86 7.46 22.73
N LYS A 125 -5.19 8.48 22.23
CA LYS A 125 -5.19 9.85 22.75
C LYS A 125 -6.24 10.74 22.09
N GLY A 126 -6.63 10.44 20.87
CA GLY A 126 -7.66 11.18 20.17
C GLY A 126 -7.79 10.82 18.71
N PHE A 127 -8.74 11.47 18.05
CA PHE A 127 -8.99 11.39 16.63
C PHE A 127 -8.92 12.78 16.03
N MET A 128 -8.40 12.87 14.81
CA MET A 128 -8.29 14.12 14.04
C MET A 128 -8.73 13.87 12.60
N GLU A 129 -9.28 14.90 11.96
CA GLU A 129 -9.52 14.92 10.52
C GLU A 129 -8.44 15.81 9.89
N PRO A 130 -7.63 15.28 8.96
CA PRO A 130 -6.60 16.09 8.32
C PRO A 130 -7.22 17.20 7.48
N SER A 131 -6.57 18.36 7.46
CA SER A 131 -6.89 19.49 6.58
C SER A 131 -5.67 19.87 5.77
N GLU A 132 -5.86 20.62 4.68
CA GLU A 132 -4.75 21.06 3.81
C GLU A 132 -3.70 21.89 4.55
N ASP A 133 -4.13 22.63 5.58
CA ASP A 133 -3.26 23.49 6.39
C ASP A 133 -2.70 22.79 7.64
N MET A 134 -3.07 21.51 7.87
CA MET A 134 -2.63 20.77 9.05
C MET A 134 -1.12 20.56 9.01
N VAL A 135 -0.47 20.81 10.14
CA VAL A 135 0.97 20.55 10.34
C VAL A 135 1.16 19.41 11.34
N GLY A 136 2.23 18.63 11.17
CA GLY A 136 2.53 17.48 12.03
C GLY A 136 2.60 17.80 13.53
N GLU A 137 2.94 19.05 13.89
CA GLU A 137 2.94 19.50 15.30
C GLU A 137 1.58 19.39 15.99
N GLU A 138 0.48 19.50 15.27
CA GLU A 138 -0.88 19.36 15.83
C GLU A 138 -1.14 17.91 16.25
N ILE A 139 -0.67 16.94 15.48
CA ILE A 139 -0.75 15.52 15.82
C ILE A 139 0.08 15.25 17.07
N LEU A 140 1.30 15.80 17.16
CA LEU A 140 2.16 15.66 18.34
C LEU A 140 1.53 16.26 19.59
N LYS A 141 0.85 17.41 19.51
CA LYS A 141 0.15 18.01 20.66
C LYS A 141 -0.94 17.10 21.20
N VAL A 142 -1.61 16.31 20.35
CA VAL A 142 -2.62 15.33 20.80
C VAL A 142 -1.94 14.13 21.45
N ALA A 143 -0.82 13.67 20.92
CA ALA A 143 -0.07 12.53 21.48
C ALA A 143 0.47 12.80 22.90
N LEU A 144 0.83 14.07 23.20
CA LEU A 144 1.42 14.47 24.48
C LEU A 144 0.41 14.85 25.57
N LYS A 145 -0.88 14.85 25.26
CA LYS A 145 -1.97 15.00 26.25
C LYS A 145 -2.31 13.65 26.90
#